data_0744b0616eae54aeb9095f161ef07f43
#
_entry.id   0744b0616eae54aeb9095f161ef07f43
#
_cell.length_a   1.000
_cell.length_b   1.000
_cell.length_c   1.000
_cell.angle_alpha   90.00
_cell.angle_beta   90.00
_cell.angle_gamma   90.00
#
_symmetry.space_group_name_H-M   'P 1'
#
loop_
_entity.id
_entity.type
_entity.pdbx_description
1 polymer ?
#
loop_
_entity_poly.entity_id
_entity_poly.type
_entity_poly.pdbx_seq_one_letter_code
_entity_poly.pdbx_strand_id
1 'polypeptide(L)'
;MTDRLDGRTLIVTGASRGIGAAVSQCLLEKGATVIGIARDFQHCTIDNARFRPVPLDLAQVSALPDVLSRLAKTHTEITGLVCCAGRGRFGSLEEFAYKHIRELVDLNLTSQMYVVRAFMPIIKTNGGGDVVLMGSEAALSGGRYGAVYSATKFAVRGFAQALRHECAAANVRITIVNPGMVRTEFFNSLKFEPGSDPDNYIEPEDVASAVCGALFVRRGTVVDEINLSPLKRVVRRKTDDDDNWR
;
A
#
# COMPACT_ATOMS: atom_id res chain seq x y z
N MET A 1 14.37 -22.28 -6.38
CA MET A 1 14.06 -20.93 -6.90
C MET A 1 14.80 -19.95 -6.02
N THR A 2 15.57 -19.02 -6.58
CA THR A 2 16.26 -18.02 -5.78
C THR A 2 15.24 -16.98 -5.32
N ASP A 3 14.93 -16.94 -4.02
CA ASP A 3 14.07 -15.93 -3.40
C ASP A 3 14.81 -14.57 -3.33
N ARG A 4 15.25 -14.08 -4.49
CA ARG A 4 16.05 -12.86 -4.62
C ARG A 4 15.48 -11.95 -5.72
N LEU A 5 15.64 -10.67 -5.48
CA LEU A 5 15.19 -9.58 -6.36
C LEU A 5 16.36 -8.72 -6.86
N ASP A 6 17.56 -9.32 -6.95
CA ASP A 6 18.75 -8.62 -7.43
C ASP A 6 18.51 -8.00 -8.81
N GLY A 7 18.94 -6.77 -8.97
CA GLY A 7 18.77 -6.00 -10.21
C GLY A 7 17.35 -5.46 -10.44
N ARG A 8 16.40 -5.73 -9.54
CA ARG A 8 15.06 -5.14 -9.63
C ARG A 8 15.00 -3.81 -8.87
N THR A 9 14.35 -2.82 -9.47
CA THR A 9 13.99 -1.56 -8.81
C THR A 9 12.49 -1.48 -8.65
N LEU A 10 12.03 -1.30 -7.42
CA LEU A 10 10.60 -1.18 -7.10
C LEU A 10 10.31 0.17 -6.42
N ILE A 11 9.18 0.76 -6.76
CA ILE A 11 8.62 1.89 -6.01
C ILE A 11 7.73 1.33 -4.89
N VAL A 12 7.88 1.87 -3.68
CA VAL A 12 6.97 1.62 -2.55
C VAL A 12 6.40 2.95 -2.09
N THR A 13 5.08 3.10 -2.13
CA THR A 13 4.40 4.29 -1.58
C THR A 13 4.03 4.07 -0.12
N GLY A 14 4.04 5.13 0.70
CA GLY A 14 3.87 5.02 2.15
C GLY A 14 5.08 4.36 2.83
N ALA A 15 6.27 4.48 2.25
CA ALA A 15 7.47 3.73 2.61
C ALA A 15 8.13 4.14 3.92
N SER A 16 7.72 5.25 4.57
CA SER A 16 8.40 5.75 5.76
C SER A 16 8.01 5.06 7.06
N ARG A 17 6.88 4.32 7.10
CA ARG A 17 6.36 3.65 8.30
C ARG A 17 5.37 2.53 7.99
N GLY A 18 5.00 1.76 9.01
CA GLY A 18 3.97 0.72 8.95
C GLY A 18 4.23 -0.30 7.84
N ILE A 19 3.18 -0.72 7.14
CA ILE A 19 3.26 -1.74 6.08
C ILE A 19 4.25 -1.36 4.98
N GLY A 20 4.27 -0.09 4.54
CA GLY A 20 5.17 0.33 3.47
C GLY A 20 6.64 0.27 3.86
N ALA A 21 6.99 0.58 5.11
CA ALA A 21 8.35 0.44 5.62
C ALA A 21 8.75 -1.04 5.73
N ALA A 22 7.88 -1.90 6.29
CA ALA A 22 8.14 -3.34 6.38
C ALA A 22 8.32 -3.99 4.99
N VAL A 23 7.47 -3.63 4.03
CA VAL A 23 7.62 -4.07 2.62
C VAL A 23 8.95 -3.58 2.04
N SER A 24 9.30 -2.30 2.25
CA SER A 24 10.56 -1.75 1.76
C SER A 24 11.75 -2.51 2.34
N GLN A 25 11.75 -2.77 3.63
CA GLN A 25 12.79 -3.54 4.32
C GLN A 25 12.91 -4.96 3.74
N CYS A 26 11.79 -5.68 3.62
CA CYS A 26 11.76 -7.02 3.05
C CYS A 26 12.32 -7.05 1.62
N LEU A 27 11.94 -6.11 0.75
CA LEU A 27 12.44 -6.03 -0.62
C LEU A 27 13.96 -5.77 -0.67
N LEU A 28 14.47 -4.88 0.20
CA LEU A 28 15.91 -4.58 0.32
C LEU A 28 16.72 -5.80 0.77
N GLU A 29 16.22 -6.55 1.74
CA GLU A 29 16.84 -7.81 2.21
C GLU A 29 16.90 -8.87 1.11
N LYS A 30 15.91 -8.87 0.22
CA LYS A 30 15.88 -9.76 -0.94
C LYS A 30 16.72 -9.26 -2.13
N GLY A 31 17.44 -8.13 -1.98
CA GLY A 31 18.39 -7.63 -2.96
C GLY A 31 17.87 -6.54 -3.90
N ALA A 32 16.61 -6.14 -3.79
CA ALA A 32 16.04 -5.09 -4.60
C ALA A 32 16.62 -3.71 -4.28
N THR A 33 16.51 -2.78 -5.22
CA THR A 33 16.56 -1.34 -4.97
C THR A 33 15.15 -0.84 -4.74
N VAL A 34 14.94 -0.02 -3.71
CA VAL A 34 13.62 0.51 -3.37
C VAL A 34 13.63 2.04 -3.47
N ILE A 35 12.74 2.60 -4.29
CA ILE A 35 12.41 4.03 -4.32
C ILE A 35 11.20 4.20 -3.41
N GLY A 36 11.46 4.71 -2.19
CA GLY A 36 10.41 4.91 -1.18
C GLY A 36 9.75 6.27 -1.34
N ILE A 37 8.44 6.32 -1.55
CA ILE A 37 7.66 7.56 -1.62
C ILE A 37 6.85 7.74 -0.34
N ALA A 38 7.05 8.87 0.35
CA ALA A 38 6.27 9.27 1.52
C ALA A 38 6.32 10.78 1.70
N ARG A 39 5.47 11.36 2.53
CA ARG A 39 5.45 12.81 2.82
C ARG A 39 6.75 13.29 3.46
N ASP A 40 7.27 12.49 4.37
CA ASP A 40 8.53 12.71 5.09
C ASP A 40 9.18 11.38 5.49
N PHE A 41 10.44 11.45 5.87
CA PHE A 41 11.24 10.32 6.32
C PHE A 41 11.93 10.56 7.67
N GLN A 42 11.47 11.55 8.45
CA GLN A 42 12.08 11.93 9.73
C GLN A 42 12.15 10.77 10.73
N HIS A 43 11.16 9.89 10.71
CA HIS A 43 11.08 8.72 11.59
C HIS A 43 11.30 7.39 10.85
N CYS A 44 11.85 7.46 9.63
CA CYS A 44 12.17 6.25 8.87
C CYS A 44 13.46 5.63 9.41
N THR A 45 13.40 4.36 9.77
CA THR A 45 14.54 3.62 10.35
C THR A 45 15.29 2.78 9.31
N ILE A 46 14.92 2.86 8.04
CA ILE A 46 15.57 2.09 6.98
C ILE A 46 16.95 2.69 6.69
N ASP A 47 18.01 1.98 7.08
CA ASP A 47 19.40 2.30 6.77
C ASP A 47 19.93 1.25 5.78
N ASN A 48 19.84 1.57 4.48
CA ASN A 48 20.30 0.68 3.42
C ASN A 48 20.65 1.52 2.17
N ALA A 49 21.83 1.31 1.63
CA ALA A 49 22.34 2.06 0.46
C ALA A 49 21.46 1.90 -0.81
N ARG A 50 20.64 0.86 -0.90
CA ARG A 50 19.68 0.65 -1.98
C ARG A 50 18.29 1.25 -1.71
N PHE A 51 18.09 1.88 -0.57
CA PHE A 51 16.88 2.66 -0.29
C PHE A 51 17.04 4.09 -0.76
N ARG A 52 16.14 4.56 -1.62
CA ARG A 52 16.15 5.93 -2.19
C ARG A 52 14.88 6.64 -1.75
N PRO A 53 14.90 7.46 -0.69
CA PRO A 53 13.74 8.19 -0.23
C PRO A 53 13.38 9.34 -1.17
N VAL A 54 12.09 9.46 -1.49
CA VAL A 54 11.51 10.53 -2.31
C VAL A 54 10.38 11.19 -1.53
N PRO A 55 10.61 12.36 -0.92
CA PRO A 55 9.56 13.12 -0.24
C PRO A 55 8.49 13.58 -1.25
N LEU A 56 7.26 13.09 -1.11
CA LEU A 56 6.12 13.47 -1.95
C LEU A 56 4.81 13.21 -1.20
N ASP A 57 3.97 14.25 -1.09
CA ASP A 57 2.63 14.11 -0.56
C ASP A 57 1.65 13.66 -1.65
N LEU A 58 1.26 12.39 -1.60
CA LEU A 58 0.31 11.79 -2.55
C LEU A 58 -1.14 12.31 -2.38
N ALA A 59 -1.44 13.04 -1.31
CA ALA A 59 -2.75 13.67 -1.14
C ALA A 59 -2.92 14.94 -2.00
N GLN A 60 -1.81 15.51 -2.51
CA GLN A 60 -1.81 16.69 -3.39
C GLN A 60 -2.05 16.28 -4.84
N VAL A 61 -3.20 15.64 -5.11
CA VAL A 61 -3.48 14.97 -6.40
C VAL A 61 -3.36 15.89 -7.62
N SER A 62 -3.63 17.19 -7.48
CA SER A 62 -3.50 18.16 -8.58
C SER A 62 -2.06 18.35 -9.06
N ALA A 63 -1.08 18.20 -8.19
CA ALA A 63 0.34 18.33 -8.52
C ALA A 63 0.99 17.00 -8.96
N LEU A 64 0.34 15.87 -8.69
CA LEU A 64 0.92 14.55 -8.94
C LEU A 64 1.27 14.29 -10.41
N PRO A 65 0.45 14.65 -11.42
CA PRO A 65 0.76 14.33 -12.81
C PRO A 65 2.15 14.82 -13.25
N ASP A 66 2.49 16.07 -12.91
CA ASP A 66 3.78 16.66 -13.29
C ASP A 66 4.94 16.06 -12.52
N VAL A 67 4.76 15.86 -11.19
CA VAL A 67 5.81 15.28 -10.34
C VAL A 67 6.08 13.84 -10.75
N LEU A 68 5.05 13.03 -10.91
CA LEU A 68 5.19 11.62 -11.29
C LEU A 68 5.76 11.47 -12.71
N SER A 69 5.42 12.39 -13.65
CA SER A 69 6.02 12.40 -14.97
C SER A 69 7.52 12.68 -14.93
N ARG A 70 7.97 13.59 -14.07
CA ARG A 70 9.41 13.83 -13.85
C ARG A 70 10.10 12.63 -13.24
N LEU A 71 9.54 12.03 -12.19
CA LEU A 71 10.07 10.82 -11.57
C LEU A 71 10.16 9.66 -12.56
N ALA A 72 9.15 9.47 -13.41
CA ALA A 72 9.14 8.45 -14.43
C ALA A 72 10.26 8.62 -15.47
N LYS A 73 10.60 9.86 -15.83
CA LYS A 73 11.72 10.16 -16.73
C LYS A 73 13.09 9.93 -16.08
N THR A 74 13.20 10.13 -14.77
CA THR A 74 14.45 9.95 -14.01
C THR A 74 14.73 8.48 -13.68
N HIS A 75 13.68 7.69 -13.46
CA HIS A 75 13.77 6.31 -12.99
C HIS A 75 13.22 5.35 -14.06
N THR A 76 14.00 5.12 -15.10
CA THR A 76 13.62 4.25 -16.22
C THR A 76 13.85 2.75 -15.93
N GLU A 77 14.54 2.41 -14.84
CA GLU A 77 14.89 1.05 -14.41
C GLU A 77 13.78 0.35 -13.61
N ILE A 78 12.63 1.00 -13.39
CA ILE A 78 11.55 0.48 -12.55
C ILE A 78 10.93 -0.78 -13.15
N THR A 79 10.87 -1.85 -12.34
CA THR A 79 10.27 -3.15 -12.68
C THR A 79 9.08 -3.51 -11.78
N GLY A 80 8.70 -2.67 -10.84
CA GLY A 80 7.54 -2.95 -10.00
C GLY A 80 7.10 -1.79 -9.13
N LEU A 81 5.87 -1.89 -8.64
CA LEU A 81 5.21 -0.95 -7.75
C LEU A 81 4.58 -1.69 -6.57
N VAL A 82 4.68 -1.13 -5.37
CA VAL A 82 3.88 -1.54 -4.22
C VAL A 82 3.20 -0.30 -3.64
N CYS A 83 1.90 -0.19 -3.84
CA CYS A 83 1.10 0.99 -3.47
C CYS A 83 0.51 0.81 -2.06
N CYS A 84 1.27 1.16 -1.02
CA CYS A 84 0.85 1.05 0.39
C CYS A 84 0.27 2.35 0.96
N ALA A 85 0.46 3.49 0.31
CA ALA A 85 -0.03 4.77 0.83
C ALA A 85 -1.55 4.77 0.97
N GLY A 86 -2.03 5.20 2.14
CA GLY A 86 -3.44 5.29 2.44
C GLY A 86 -3.68 5.69 3.89
N ARG A 87 -4.92 6.03 4.22
CA ARG A 87 -5.36 6.31 5.58
C ARG A 87 -6.78 5.82 5.81
N GLY A 88 -7.14 5.61 7.07
CA GLY A 88 -8.50 5.36 7.51
C GLY A 88 -9.17 6.62 8.08
N ARG A 89 -10.47 6.71 7.90
CA ARG A 89 -11.35 7.61 8.66
C ARG A 89 -12.69 6.91 8.77
N PHE A 90 -13.22 6.84 9.97
CA PHE A 90 -14.44 6.13 10.31
C PHE A 90 -15.39 7.06 11.09
N GLY A 91 -16.68 6.87 10.91
CA GLY A 91 -17.75 7.67 11.53
C GLY A 91 -19.05 7.52 10.75
N SER A 92 -20.15 8.04 11.28
CA SER A 92 -21.42 8.15 10.56
C SER A 92 -21.26 9.04 9.34
N LEU A 93 -21.88 8.67 8.21
CA LEU A 93 -21.69 9.39 6.94
C LEU A 93 -22.12 10.85 7.03
N GLU A 94 -23.20 11.12 7.77
CA GLU A 94 -23.74 12.47 8.00
C GLU A 94 -22.77 13.38 8.79
N GLU A 95 -21.84 12.81 9.54
CA GLU A 95 -20.81 13.54 10.28
C GLU A 95 -19.55 13.82 9.45
N PHE A 96 -19.46 13.26 8.24
CA PHE A 96 -18.33 13.49 7.36
C PHE A 96 -18.44 14.86 6.68
N ALA A 97 -17.50 15.75 6.93
CA ALA A 97 -17.36 16.92 6.06
C ALA A 97 -17.01 16.48 4.62
N TYR A 98 -17.57 17.15 3.62
CA TYR A 98 -17.30 16.84 2.20
C TYR A 98 -15.80 16.80 1.86
N LYS A 99 -15.00 17.66 2.48
CA LYS A 99 -13.53 17.66 2.34
C LYS A 99 -12.91 16.33 2.77
N HIS A 100 -13.41 15.70 3.84
CA HIS A 100 -12.90 14.44 4.34
C HIS A 100 -13.19 13.26 3.40
N ILE A 101 -14.37 13.31 2.74
CA ILE A 101 -14.71 12.33 1.70
C ILE A 101 -13.71 12.46 0.55
N ARG A 102 -13.50 13.69 0.05
CA ARG A 102 -12.54 13.96 -1.03
C ARG A 102 -11.14 13.50 -0.66
N GLU A 103 -10.64 13.90 0.50
CA GLU A 103 -9.30 13.55 0.98
C GLU A 103 -9.08 12.02 1.06
N LEU A 104 -10.10 11.23 1.46
CA LEU A 104 -10.01 9.78 1.45
C LEU A 104 -9.95 9.22 0.04
N VAL A 105 -10.81 9.70 -0.86
CA VAL A 105 -10.84 9.26 -2.25
C VAL A 105 -9.53 9.64 -2.94
N ASP A 106 -9.07 10.87 -2.75
CA ASP A 106 -7.84 11.37 -3.37
C ASP A 106 -6.62 10.55 -2.95
N LEU A 107 -6.43 10.31 -1.65
CA LEU A 107 -5.28 9.55 -1.19
C LEU A 107 -5.40 8.04 -1.43
N ASN A 108 -6.55 7.43 -1.09
CA ASN A 108 -6.67 5.97 -1.12
C ASN A 108 -6.90 5.40 -2.52
N LEU A 109 -7.42 6.20 -3.45
CA LEU A 109 -7.80 5.73 -4.79
C LEU A 109 -7.12 6.53 -5.90
N THR A 110 -7.40 7.84 -6.02
CA THR A 110 -6.93 8.67 -7.13
C THR A 110 -5.40 8.67 -7.21
N SER A 111 -4.72 8.84 -6.08
CA SER A 111 -3.26 8.84 -6.03
C SER A 111 -2.66 7.51 -6.50
N GLN A 112 -3.25 6.38 -6.11
CA GLN A 112 -2.79 5.05 -6.53
C GLN A 112 -2.95 4.87 -8.05
N MET A 113 -4.10 5.29 -8.61
CA MET A 113 -4.32 5.27 -10.07
C MET A 113 -3.27 6.12 -10.80
N TYR A 114 -2.94 7.32 -10.28
CA TYR A 114 -1.94 8.20 -10.88
C TYR A 114 -0.53 7.60 -10.83
N VAL A 115 -0.13 7.02 -9.70
CA VAL A 115 1.16 6.32 -9.56
C VAL A 115 1.25 5.17 -10.56
N VAL A 116 0.24 4.30 -10.58
CA VAL A 116 0.22 3.17 -11.52
C VAL A 116 0.27 3.66 -12.97
N ARG A 117 -0.55 4.66 -13.34
CA ARG A 117 -0.55 5.24 -14.70
C ARG A 117 0.81 5.81 -15.11
N ALA A 118 1.49 6.47 -14.19
CA ALA A 118 2.79 7.10 -14.48
C ALA A 118 3.90 6.10 -14.78
N PHE A 119 3.95 4.98 -14.04
CA PHE A 119 5.05 4.02 -14.12
C PHE A 119 4.72 2.77 -14.94
N MET A 120 3.46 2.50 -15.24
CA MET A 120 3.05 1.34 -16.04
C MET A 120 3.74 1.27 -17.41
N PRO A 121 3.90 2.37 -18.18
CA PRO A 121 4.61 2.32 -19.47
C PRO A 121 6.06 1.85 -19.31
N ILE A 122 6.76 2.29 -18.27
CA ILE A 122 8.15 1.90 -18.00
C ILE A 122 8.24 0.42 -17.68
N ILE A 123 7.37 -0.08 -16.78
CA ILE A 123 7.33 -1.50 -16.41
C ILE A 123 7.08 -2.36 -17.65
N LYS A 124 6.16 -1.95 -18.54
CA LYS A 124 5.89 -2.65 -19.80
C LYS A 124 7.10 -2.63 -20.73
N THR A 125 7.77 -1.49 -20.89
CA THR A 125 8.96 -1.33 -21.73
C THR A 125 10.13 -2.16 -21.20
N ASN A 126 10.25 -2.35 -19.88
CA ASN A 126 11.27 -3.19 -19.24
C ASN A 126 10.95 -4.70 -19.32
N GLY A 127 9.99 -5.11 -20.15
CA GLY A 127 9.64 -6.51 -20.36
C GLY A 127 8.66 -7.10 -19.36
N GLY A 128 7.95 -6.26 -18.63
CA GLY A 128 6.97 -6.64 -17.61
C GLY A 128 7.49 -6.47 -16.17
N GLY A 129 6.66 -6.86 -15.22
CA GLY A 129 6.99 -6.69 -13.80
C GLY A 129 5.80 -6.95 -12.88
N ASP A 130 5.78 -6.28 -11.74
CA ASP A 130 4.78 -6.51 -10.71
C ASP A 130 4.17 -5.20 -10.21
N VAL A 131 2.86 -5.19 -10.01
CA VAL A 131 2.15 -4.12 -9.33
C VAL A 131 1.34 -4.73 -8.19
N VAL A 132 1.65 -4.32 -6.97
CA VAL A 132 0.92 -4.74 -5.77
C VAL A 132 0.13 -3.54 -5.24
N LEU A 133 -1.17 -3.70 -5.08
CA LEU A 133 -2.07 -2.69 -4.54
C LEU A 133 -2.49 -3.09 -3.13
N MET A 134 -2.43 -2.15 -2.19
CA MET A 134 -2.86 -2.39 -0.81
C MET A 134 -4.35 -2.09 -0.66
N GLY A 135 -5.14 -3.15 -0.65
CA GLY A 135 -6.55 -3.14 -0.32
C GLY A 135 -6.81 -3.04 1.19
N SER A 136 -7.76 -3.81 1.66
CA SER A 136 -8.13 -4.03 3.06
C SER A 136 -9.19 -5.11 3.12
N GLU A 137 -9.43 -5.77 4.26
CA GLU A 137 -10.65 -6.56 4.49
C GLU A 137 -11.92 -5.75 4.20
N ALA A 138 -11.85 -4.40 4.34
CA ALA A 138 -12.92 -3.48 3.97
C ALA A 138 -13.19 -3.41 2.45
N ALA A 139 -12.37 -4.04 1.59
CA ALA A 139 -12.62 -4.25 0.17
C ALA A 139 -13.43 -5.51 -0.13
N LEU A 140 -13.65 -6.36 0.88
CA LEU A 140 -14.38 -7.62 0.78
C LEU A 140 -15.77 -7.49 1.40
N SER A 141 -15.87 -6.70 2.48
CA SER A 141 -17.13 -6.45 3.19
C SER A 141 -17.12 -5.05 3.78
N GLY A 142 -18.16 -4.27 3.54
CA GLY A 142 -18.32 -2.93 4.10
C GLY A 142 -18.59 -2.98 5.60
N GLY A 143 -17.76 -2.31 6.38
CA GLY A 143 -17.90 -2.22 7.83
C GLY A 143 -18.81 -1.06 8.28
N ARG A 144 -19.46 -1.19 9.44
CA ARG A 144 -20.20 -0.10 10.09
C ARG A 144 -19.27 1.08 10.33
N TYR A 145 -19.74 2.29 10.09
CA TYR A 145 -18.98 3.54 10.17
C TYR A 145 -17.79 3.65 9.20
N GLY A 146 -17.62 2.70 8.30
CA GLY A 146 -16.55 2.66 7.31
C GLY A 146 -17.00 2.94 5.88
N ALA A 147 -18.19 3.53 5.65
CA ALA A 147 -18.79 3.63 4.32
C ALA A 147 -17.83 4.22 3.26
N VAL A 148 -17.24 5.39 3.52
CA VAL A 148 -16.33 6.05 2.57
C VAL A 148 -15.02 5.27 2.42
N TYR A 149 -14.43 4.81 3.53
CA TYR A 149 -13.21 4.01 3.51
C TYR A 149 -13.42 2.70 2.72
N SER A 150 -14.48 1.95 3.03
CA SER A 150 -14.81 0.73 2.30
C SER A 150 -15.02 1.00 0.82
N ALA A 151 -15.75 2.07 0.45
CA ALA A 151 -15.93 2.45 -0.95
C ALA A 151 -14.59 2.64 -1.68
N THR A 152 -13.61 3.33 -1.05
CA THR A 152 -12.27 3.50 -1.65
C THR A 152 -11.55 2.16 -1.82
N LYS A 153 -11.67 1.24 -0.86
CA LYS A 153 -10.99 -0.06 -0.89
C LYS A 153 -11.64 -1.05 -1.87
N PHE A 154 -12.99 -1.05 -1.98
CA PHE A 154 -13.69 -1.76 -3.06
C PHE A 154 -13.27 -1.24 -4.44
N ALA A 155 -13.16 0.09 -4.60
CA ALA A 155 -12.71 0.69 -5.86
C ALA A 155 -11.28 0.26 -6.22
N VAL A 156 -10.34 0.23 -5.27
CA VAL A 156 -8.96 -0.26 -5.48
C VAL A 156 -8.99 -1.73 -5.90
N ARG A 157 -9.85 -2.56 -5.30
CA ARG A 157 -10.00 -3.97 -5.69
C ARG A 157 -10.51 -4.10 -7.13
N GLY A 158 -11.56 -3.37 -7.50
CA GLY A 158 -12.06 -3.36 -8.87
C GLY A 158 -11.01 -2.86 -9.88
N PHE A 159 -10.23 -1.84 -9.52
CA PHE A 159 -9.13 -1.33 -10.32
C PHE A 159 -8.04 -2.40 -10.53
N ALA A 160 -7.64 -3.13 -9.47
CA ALA A 160 -6.69 -4.24 -9.57
C ALA A 160 -7.18 -5.32 -10.53
N GLN A 161 -8.44 -5.73 -10.43
CA GLN A 161 -9.04 -6.76 -11.27
C GLN A 161 -9.04 -6.35 -12.75
N ALA A 162 -9.43 -5.11 -13.07
CA ALA A 162 -9.39 -4.60 -14.44
C ALA A 162 -7.96 -4.56 -15.00
N LEU A 163 -7.01 -3.98 -14.26
CA LEU A 163 -5.61 -3.94 -14.67
C LEU A 163 -4.99 -5.33 -14.88
N ARG A 164 -5.40 -6.32 -14.10
CA ARG A 164 -4.93 -7.69 -14.25
C ARG A 164 -5.17 -8.23 -15.66
N HIS A 165 -6.33 -7.91 -16.23
CA HIS A 165 -6.67 -8.29 -17.61
C HIS A 165 -5.95 -7.43 -18.65
N GLU A 166 -5.89 -6.12 -18.43
CA GLU A 166 -5.28 -5.17 -19.38
C GLU A 166 -3.77 -5.34 -19.53
N CYS A 167 -3.09 -5.80 -18.47
CA CYS A 167 -1.63 -5.81 -18.41
C CYS A 167 -0.99 -7.19 -18.65
N ALA A 168 -1.80 -8.25 -18.71
CA ALA A 168 -1.33 -9.63 -18.85
C ALA A 168 -0.46 -9.84 -20.09
N ALA A 169 -0.88 -9.32 -21.24
CA ALA A 169 -0.14 -9.44 -22.50
C ALA A 169 1.23 -8.74 -22.49
N ALA A 170 1.42 -7.77 -21.59
CA ALA A 170 2.69 -7.08 -21.39
C ALA A 170 3.54 -7.70 -20.25
N ASN A 171 3.23 -8.91 -19.80
CA ASN A 171 3.90 -9.61 -18.71
C ASN A 171 3.90 -8.85 -17.37
N VAL A 172 2.92 -7.99 -17.13
CA VAL A 172 2.76 -7.30 -15.84
C VAL A 172 1.76 -8.07 -14.99
N ARG A 173 2.21 -8.48 -13.81
CA ARG A 173 1.38 -9.17 -12.82
C ARG A 173 0.77 -8.14 -11.88
N ILE A 174 -0.51 -8.25 -11.62
CA ILE A 174 -1.22 -7.38 -10.70
C ILE A 174 -1.70 -8.21 -9.53
N THR A 175 -1.37 -7.78 -8.33
CA THR A 175 -1.78 -8.43 -7.06
C THR A 175 -2.48 -7.40 -6.19
N ILE A 176 -3.58 -7.78 -5.56
CA ILE A 176 -4.15 -7.00 -4.45
C ILE A 176 -3.93 -7.75 -3.14
N VAL A 177 -3.50 -7.04 -2.10
CA VAL A 177 -3.37 -7.57 -0.74
C VAL A 177 -4.40 -6.88 0.14
N ASN A 178 -5.28 -7.66 0.78
CA ASN A 178 -6.36 -7.18 1.64
C ASN A 178 -6.08 -7.57 3.09
N PRO A 179 -5.28 -6.81 3.83
CA PRO A 179 -5.07 -7.08 5.24
C PRO A 179 -6.26 -6.66 6.08
N GLY A 180 -6.50 -7.39 7.17
CA GLY A 180 -7.33 -6.96 8.27
C GLY A 180 -6.65 -5.92 9.15
N MET A 181 -6.77 -6.07 10.47
CA MET A 181 -6.18 -5.13 11.42
C MET A 181 -4.67 -5.36 11.57
N VAL A 182 -3.85 -4.47 10.99
CA VAL A 182 -2.38 -4.50 11.08
C VAL A 182 -1.92 -3.52 12.15
N ARG A 183 -1.12 -3.95 13.12
CA ARG A 183 -0.62 -3.12 14.22
C ARG A 183 0.38 -2.07 13.69
N THR A 184 -0.11 -0.88 13.42
CA THR A 184 0.65 0.28 12.92
C THR A 184 0.08 1.57 13.49
N GLU A 185 0.73 2.69 13.21
CA GLU A 185 0.23 4.03 13.55
C GLU A 185 -1.07 4.41 12.81
N PHE A 186 -1.57 3.54 11.92
CA PHE A 186 -2.85 3.74 11.23
C PHE A 186 -4.00 3.99 12.20
N PHE A 187 -3.96 3.34 13.37
CA PHE A 187 -5.00 3.45 14.40
C PHE A 187 -4.82 4.63 15.34
N ASN A 188 -3.69 5.37 15.31
CA ASN A 188 -3.42 6.44 16.28
C ASN A 188 -4.50 7.54 16.29
N SER A 189 -5.04 7.88 15.11
CA SER A 189 -6.10 8.89 14.97
C SER A 189 -7.52 8.30 15.00
N LEU A 190 -7.67 6.99 15.24
CA LEU A 190 -8.96 6.30 15.25
C LEU A 190 -9.40 6.03 16.69
N LYS A 191 -10.73 6.01 16.91
CA LYS A 191 -11.36 5.69 18.20
C LYS A 191 -11.40 4.19 18.52
N PHE A 192 -10.69 3.39 17.74
CA PHE A 192 -10.57 1.94 17.93
C PHE A 192 -9.22 1.46 17.44
N GLU A 193 -8.84 0.29 17.89
CA GLU A 193 -7.62 -0.41 17.51
C GLU A 193 -7.82 -1.93 17.66
N PRO A 194 -6.90 -2.77 17.15
CA PRO A 194 -6.94 -4.20 17.45
C PRO A 194 -6.77 -4.47 18.95
N GLY A 195 -7.27 -5.61 19.42
CA GLY A 195 -6.98 -6.08 20.77
C GLY A 195 -5.48 -6.23 21.01
N SER A 196 -5.07 -6.24 22.28
CA SER A 196 -3.65 -6.25 22.68
C SER A 196 -2.95 -7.61 22.57
N ASP A 197 -3.72 -8.70 22.50
CA ASP A 197 -3.18 -10.05 22.34
C ASP A 197 -2.59 -10.22 20.94
N PRO A 198 -1.41 -10.86 20.76
CA PRO A 198 -0.81 -11.10 19.44
C PRO A 198 -1.71 -11.78 18.42
N ASP A 199 -2.67 -12.60 18.88
CA ASP A 199 -3.66 -13.24 17.99
C ASP A 199 -4.68 -12.24 17.39
N ASN A 200 -4.75 -11.01 17.89
CA ASN A 200 -5.79 -10.04 17.54
C ASN A 200 -5.38 -9.05 16.44
N TYR A 201 -4.14 -9.10 15.98
CA TYR A 201 -3.63 -8.23 14.93
C TYR A 201 -2.65 -8.96 14.02
N ILE A 202 -2.39 -8.35 12.88
CA ILE A 202 -1.37 -8.74 11.93
C ILE A 202 -0.18 -7.81 12.16
N GLU A 203 1.05 -8.33 12.12
CA GLU A 203 2.24 -7.48 12.10
C GLU A 203 2.49 -6.94 10.68
N PRO A 204 3.08 -5.75 10.52
CA PRO A 204 3.48 -5.24 9.21
C PRO A 204 4.38 -6.21 8.42
N GLU A 205 5.21 -6.97 9.11
CA GLU A 205 6.12 -7.97 8.56
C GLU A 205 5.39 -9.17 7.94
N ASP A 206 4.22 -9.54 8.49
CA ASP A 206 3.38 -10.60 7.89
C ASP A 206 2.85 -10.17 6.54
N VAL A 207 2.42 -8.89 6.44
CA VAL A 207 1.98 -8.32 5.16
C VAL A 207 3.15 -8.22 4.18
N ALA A 208 4.33 -7.80 4.64
CA ALA A 208 5.53 -7.72 3.82
C ALA A 208 5.95 -9.10 3.29
N SER A 209 5.88 -10.13 4.13
CA SER A 209 6.16 -11.52 3.75
C SER A 209 5.19 -12.02 2.67
N ALA A 210 3.90 -11.72 2.79
CA ALA A 210 2.89 -12.06 1.79
C ALA A 210 3.13 -11.34 0.46
N VAL A 211 3.48 -10.04 0.49
CA VAL A 211 3.87 -9.27 -0.71
C VAL A 211 5.08 -9.90 -1.38
N CYS A 212 6.16 -10.16 -0.62
CA CYS A 212 7.37 -10.78 -1.15
C CYS A 212 7.07 -12.17 -1.74
N GLY A 213 6.26 -13.00 -1.07
CA GLY A 213 5.84 -14.31 -1.58
C GLY A 213 5.13 -14.23 -2.93
N ALA A 214 4.26 -13.23 -3.12
CA ALA A 214 3.59 -13.02 -4.40
C ALA A 214 4.57 -12.65 -5.54
N LEU A 215 5.66 -11.95 -5.22
CA LEU A 215 6.69 -11.59 -6.20
C LEU A 215 7.56 -12.78 -6.63
N PHE A 216 7.70 -13.81 -5.77
CA PHE A 216 8.56 -14.97 -6.02
C PHE A 216 7.91 -16.11 -6.80
N VAL A 217 6.60 -16.11 -7.00
CA VAL A 217 5.96 -17.11 -7.85
C VAL A 217 6.55 -17.07 -9.27
N ARG A 218 6.60 -18.22 -9.93
CA ARG A 218 7.15 -18.28 -11.30
C ARG A 218 6.43 -17.28 -12.24
N ARG A 219 7.11 -16.74 -13.23
CA ARG A 219 6.59 -15.66 -14.10
C ARG A 219 5.24 -15.97 -14.79
N GLY A 220 4.96 -17.22 -15.11
CA GLY A 220 3.69 -17.63 -15.70
C GLY A 220 2.53 -17.78 -14.71
N THR A 221 2.73 -17.42 -13.45
CA THR A 221 1.70 -17.49 -12.40
C THR A 221 1.50 -16.10 -11.79
N VAL A 222 0.27 -15.77 -11.48
CA VAL A 222 -0.09 -14.53 -10.76
C VAL A 222 -0.85 -14.91 -9.50
N VAL A 223 -0.49 -14.30 -8.39
CA VAL A 223 -1.30 -14.30 -7.18
C VAL A 223 -2.23 -13.10 -7.30
N ASP A 224 -3.47 -13.33 -7.70
CA ASP A 224 -4.41 -12.23 -7.99
C ASP A 224 -4.82 -11.49 -6.72
N GLU A 225 -5.10 -12.23 -5.64
CA GLU A 225 -5.59 -11.65 -4.39
C GLU A 225 -5.06 -12.42 -3.17
N ILE A 226 -4.64 -11.67 -2.14
CA ILE A 226 -4.20 -12.20 -0.85
C ILE A 226 -5.06 -11.55 0.24
N ASN A 227 -5.74 -12.37 1.03
CA ASN A 227 -6.53 -11.92 2.17
C ASN A 227 -5.84 -12.37 3.46
N LEU A 228 -5.47 -11.42 4.31
CA LEU A 228 -4.84 -11.67 5.60
C LEU A 228 -5.79 -11.25 6.72
N SER A 229 -5.98 -12.12 7.69
CA SER A 229 -6.79 -11.81 8.88
C SER A 229 -6.01 -12.17 10.14
N PRO A 230 -6.20 -11.44 11.26
CA PRO A 230 -5.71 -11.91 12.54
C PRO A 230 -6.41 -13.21 12.91
N LEU A 231 -5.77 -14.04 13.71
CA LEU A 231 -6.35 -15.32 14.15
C LEU A 231 -7.68 -15.10 14.87
N LYS A 232 -7.75 -14.05 15.71
CA LYS A 232 -8.94 -13.65 16.45
C LYS A 232 -9.31 -12.20 16.12
N ARG A 233 -10.52 -11.97 15.65
CA ARG A 233 -11.01 -10.61 15.36
C ARG A 233 -11.52 -9.94 16.62
N VAL A 234 -10.66 -9.18 17.28
CA VAL A 234 -10.99 -8.39 18.48
C VAL A 234 -10.74 -6.92 18.19
N VAL A 235 -11.76 -6.10 18.38
CA VAL A 235 -11.69 -4.64 18.23
C VAL A 235 -11.84 -4.01 19.62
N ARG A 236 -10.83 -3.27 20.05
CA ARG A 236 -10.87 -2.47 21.28
C ARG A 236 -11.26 -1.04 20.93
N ARG A 237 -12.20 -0.46 21.67
CA ARG A 237 -12.46 0.98 21.63
C ARG A 237 -11.47 1.68 22.55
N LYS A 238 -10.88 2.75 22.08
CA LYS A 238 -10.07 3.64 22.91
C LYS A 238 -11.01 4.42 23.82
N THR A 239 -10.66 4.53 25.09
CA THR A 239 -11.31 5.41 26.07
C THR A 239 -10.60 6.76 26.07
N ASP A 240 -11.27 7.82 26.54
CA ASP A 240 -10.70 9.19 26.58
C ASP A 240 -9.42 9.26 27.45
N ASP A 241 -9.17 8.28 28.32
CA ASP A 241 -7.96 8.15 29.12
C ASP A 241 -6.75 7.64 28.33
N ASP A 242 -6.95 7.01 27.17
CA ASP A 242 -5.87 6.48 26.32
C ASP A 242 -5.19 7.60 25.47
N ASP A 243 -5.75 8.81 25.42
CA ASP A 243 -5.23 9.96 24.64
C ASP A 243 -4.05 10.70 25.32
N ASN A 244 -3.56 10.24 26.47
CA ASN A 244 -2.57 10.96 27.30
C ASN A 244 -1.10 10.63 26.97
N TRP A 245 -0.79 10.08 25.79
CA TRP A 245 0.57 9.91 25.28
C TRP A 245 0.78 10.76 24.01
N ARG A 246 0.94 12.08 24.23
CA ARG A 246 1.47 13.01 23.23
C ARG A 246 2.96 13.21 23.41
#